data_482548038b681e79f4fcc5a5d6ccf134
#
_entry.id   482548038b681e79f4fcc5a5d6ccf134
#
_cell.length_a   1.000
_cell.length_b   1.000
_cell.length_c   1.000
_cell.angle_alpha   90.00
_cell.angle_beta   90.00
_cell.angle_gamma   90.00
#
_symmetry.space_group_name_H-M   'P 1'
#
loop_
_entity.id
_entity.type
_entity.pdbx_description
1 polymer ?
#
loop_
_entity_poly.entity_id
_entity_poly.type
_entity_poly.pdbx_seq_one_letter_code
_entity_poly.pdbx_strand_id
1 'polypeptide(L)'
;MPGDFSRVGFVTGLAQEARIARRLGPLVAVGGGTRDGARAAAHRLADAGATALVSFGIAGGLDPALRPGALVMPRCVLVLGEPDVWIETDSALSGALAASLRARASAGAPQSPARRGLLRPLLRTGLAAMVDGTIVGAGALVVSAAQKRRLYEETGCAAVDLESGAVAEVAQARSLPFAVLRAIGDPAEAGLPPAARAGLSPRGGIAWLPVLASVLRQPRQVPALLRLGRQAAAARRALTRVARGPVRRRNPL
;
A
#
# COMPACT_ATOMS: atom_id res chain seq x y z
N MET A 1 -8.85 -6.31 23.09
CA MET A 1 -9.26 -6.93 21.81
C MET A 1 -8.38 -6.35 20.72
N PRO A 2 -7.71 -7.13 19.85
CA PRO A 2 -7.10 -6.56 18.66
C PRO A 2 -8.21 -5.87 17.86
N GLY A 3 -8.00 -4.62 17.45
CA GLY A 3 -8.98 -3.66 16.99
C GLY A 3 -10.09 -4.24 16.11
N ASP A 4 -11.31 -3.90 16.43
CA ASP A 4 -12.47 -4.19 15.58
C ASP A 4 -12.44 -3.23 14.37
N PHE A 5 -12.18 -3.76 13.20
CA PHE A 5 -12.19 -3.01 11.93
C PHE A 5 -13.47 -3.24 11.13
N SER A 6 -14.54 -3.70 11.74
CA SER A 6 -15.82 -3.99 11.06
C SER A 6 -16.42 -2.75 10.38
N ARG A 7 -16.17 -1.57 10.94
CA ARG A 7 -16.63 -0.26 10.43
C ARG A 7 -15.51 0.61 9.86
N VAL A 8 -14.31 0.07 9.68
CA VAL A 8 -13.20 0.77 9.02
C VAL A 8 -13.27 0.54 7.52
N GLY A 9 -13.32 1.61 6.75
CA GLY A 9 -13.32 1.60 5.29
C GLY A 9 -11.90 1.53 4.72
N PHE A 10 -11.59 0.50 3.96
CA PHE A 10 -10.30 0.33 3.28
C PHE A 10 -10.42 0.74 1.81
N VAL A 11 -9.72 1.79 1.42
CA VAL A 11 -9.58 2.20 0.01
C VAL A 11 -8.33 1.57 -0.55
N THR A 12 -8.45 0.89 -1.70
CA THR A 12 -7.33 0.22 -2.38
C THR A 12 -7.26 0.62 -3.85
N GLY A 13 -6.07 0.62 -4.43
CA GLY A 13 -5.89 0.90 -5.86
C GLY A 13 -6.35 -0.26 -6.74
N LEU A 14 -5.99 -1.48 -6.36
CA LEU A 14 -6.17 -2.66 -7.19
C LEU A 14 -7.09 -3.71 -6.54
N ALA A 15 -7.80 -4.48 -7.38
CA ALA A 15 -8.65 -5.58 -6.91
C ALA A 15 -7.89 -6.66 -6.11
N GLN A 16 -6.59 -6.86 -6.40
CA GLN A 16 -5.74 -7.79 -5.65
C GLN A 16 -5.47 -7.29 -4.24
N GLU A 17 -5.29 -6.00 -4.05
CA GLU A 17 -5.12 -5.37 -2.73
C GLU A 17 -6.43 -5.44 -1.93
N ALA A 18 -7.57 -5.21 -2.59
CA ALA A 18 -8.89 -5.34 -1.98
C ALA A 18 -9.12 -6.75 -1.40
N ARG A 19 -8.66 -7.81 -2.09
CA ARG A 19 -8.74 -9.19 -1.56
C ARG A 19 -7.91 -9.38 -0.28
N ILE A 20 -6.82 -8.63 -0.15
CA ILE A 20 -5.98 -8.66 1.06
C ILE A 20 -6.66 -7.84 2.16
N ALA A 21 -7.13 -6.64 1.86
CA ALA A 21 -7.79 -5.72 2.80
C ALA A 21 -9.04 -6.34 3.44
N ARG A 22 -9.83 -7.13 2.67
CA ARG A 22 -11.02 -7.86 3.19
C ARG A 22 -10.71 -8.84 4.33
N ARG A 23 -9.45 -9.18 4.56
CA ARG A 23 -9.03 -9.97 5.72
C ARG A 23 -8.94 -9.14 7.00
N LEU A 24 -8.84 -7.83 6.86
CA LEU A 24 -8.79 -6.86 7.97
C LEU A 24 -10.20 -6.39 8.35
N GLY A 25 -11.03 -6.08 7.35
CA GLY A 25 -12.40 -5.63 7.54
C GLY A 25 -13.27 -5.81 6.30
N PRO A 26 -14.62 -5.79 6.46
CA PRO A 26 -15.56 -6.05 5.36
C PRO A 26 -15.73 -4.86 4.41
N LEU A 27 -15.55 -3.63 4.90
CA LEU A 27 -15.78 -2.41 4.13
C LEU A 27 -14.55 -2.09 3.27
N VAL A 28 -14.56 -2.52 2.01
CA VAL A 28 -13.43 -2.34 1.08
C VAL A 28 -13.94 -1.83 -0.26
N ALA A 29 -13.33 -0.76 -0.76
CA ALA A 29 -13.62 -0.20 -2.07
C ALA A 29 -12.33 -0.07 -2.91
N VAL A 30 -12.47 -0.30 -4.23
CA VAL A 30 -11.37 -0.16 -5.21
C VAL A 30 -11.47 1.20 -5.89
N GLY A 31 -10.39 1.96 -5.88
CA GLY A 31 -10.25 3.27 -6.52
C GLY A 31 -9.65 3.22 -7.93
N GLY A 32 -9.12 2.08 -8.35
CA GLY A 32 -8.58 1.93 -9.71
C GLY A 32 -7.17 2.48 -9.91
N GLY A 33 -6.43 2.81 -8.84
CA GLY A 33 -5.07 3.33 -8.94
C GLY A 33 -5.02 4.78 -9.42
N THR A 34 -6.08 5.54 -9.23
CA THR A 34 -6.17 6.96 -9.59
C THR A 34 -6.67 7.80 -8.42
N ARG A 35 -6.30 9.10 -8.41
CA ARG A 35 -6.76 10.06 -7.39
C ARG A 35 -8.29 10.14 -7.33
N ASP A 36 -8.95 10.33 -8.49
CA ASP A 36 -10.41 10.49 -8.55
C ASP A 36 -11.15 9.21 -8.17
N GLY A 37 -10.65 8.05 -8.61
CA GLY A 37 -11.21 6.77 -8.21
C GLY A 37 -11.07 6.49 -6.72
N ALA A 38 -9.95 6.86 -6.11
CA ALA A 38 -9.73 6.75 -4.66
C ALA A 38 -10.66 7.69 -3.88
N ARG A 39 -10.86 8.93 -4.36
CA ARG A 39 -11.82 9.89 -3.82
C ARG A 39 -13.23 9.33 -3.84
N ALA A 40 -13.68 8.84 -5.00
CA ALA A 40 -15.00 8.23 -5.14
C ALA A 40 -15.18 6.98 -4.26
N ALA A 41 -14.13 6.15 -4.12
CA ALA A 41 -14.15 5.00 -3.25
C ALA A 41 -14.25 5.40 -1.77
N ALA A 42 -13.52 6.42 -1.33
CA ALA A 42 -13.58 6.95 0.02
C ALA A 42 -14.96 7.50 0.37
N HIS A 43 -15.58 8.28 -0.53
CA HIS A 43 -16.96 8.76 -0.34
C HIS A 43 -17.95 7.61 -0.21
N ARG A 44 -17.90 6.60 -1.11
CA ARG A 44 -18.79 5.43 -1.02
C ARG A 44 -18.66 4.70 0.32
N LEU A 45 -17.46 4.58 0.86
CA LEU A 45 -17.26 3.92 2.17
C LEU A 45 -17.80 4.78 3.32
N ALA A 46 -17.59 6.10 3.28
CA ALA A 46 -18.16 7.03 4.26
C ALA A 46 -19.69 6.98 4.23
N ASP A 47 -20.30 7.03 3.05
CA ASP A 47 -21.75 6.95 2.86
C ASP A 47 -22.32 5.57 3.29
N ALA A 48 -21.53 4.51 3.18
CA ALA A 48 -21.87 3.17 3.69
C ALA A 48 -21.68 3.03 5.22
N GLY A 49 -21.37 4.11 5.94
CA GLY A 49 -21.28 4.14 7.39
C GLY A 49 -19.91 3.74 7.95
N ALA A 50 -18.84 3.85 7.15
CA ALA A 50 -17.49 3.73 7.70
C ALA A 50 -17.24 4.84 8.74
N THR A 51 -16.67 4.47 9.88
CA THR A 51 -16.33 5.39 10.98
C THR A 51 -14.86 5.82 10.95
N ALA A 52 -14.07 5.27 10.06
CA ALA A 52 -12.68 5.63 9.79
C ALA A 52 -12.30 5.17 8.38
N LEU A 53 -11.27 5.78 7.79
CA LEU A 53 -10.75 5.41 6.47
C LEU A 53 -9.28 4.99 6.55
N VAL A 54 -8.93 3.96 5.80
CA VAL A 54 -7.54 3.50 5.62
C VAL A 54 -7.20 3.44 4.13
N SER A 55 -6.17 4.19 3.73
CA SER A 55 -5.56 4.01 2.41
C SER A 55 -4.62 2.81 2.44
N PHE A 56 -4.95 1.76 1.70
CA PHE A 56 -4.28 0.45 1.78
C PHE A 56 -3.79 -0.01 0.41
N GLY A 57 -2.52 -0.37 0.29
CA GLY A 57 -2.00 -0.91 -0.97
C GLY A 57 -0.49 -0.83 -1.13
N ILE A 58 -0.05 -0.70 -2.38
CA ILE A 58 1.35 -0.61 -2.78
C ILE A 58 1.68 0.85 -3.10
N ALA A 59 2.92 1.25 -2.81
CA ALA A 59 3.46 2.58 -3.12
C ALA A 59 4.85 2.46 -3.77
N GLY A 60 5.28 3.48 -4.48
CA GLY A 60 6.65 3.64 -4.91
C GLY A 60 7.53 4.14 -3.75
N GLY A 61 8.72 3.57 -3.59
CA GLY A 61 9.71 4.05 -2.63
C GLY A 61 10.38 5.33 -3.11
N LEU A 62 10.53 6.29 -2.21
CA LEU A 62 11.33 7.51 -2.41
C LEU A 62 12.63 7.42 -1.62
N ASP A 63 12.57 6.97 -0.36
CA ASP A 63 13.74 6.74 0.49
C ASP A 63 14.57 5.56 -0.06
N PRO A 64 15.86 5.79 -0.40
CA PRO A 64 16.75 4.75 -0.90
C PRO A 64 17.00 3.59 0.08
N ALA A 65 16.75 3.79 1.38
CA ALA A 65 16.87 2.73 2.38
C ALA A 65 15.73 1.70 2.30
N LEU A 66 14.59 2.04 1.68
CA LEU A 66 13.42 1.17 1.61
C LEU A 66 13.52 0.15 0.48
N ARG A 67 13.35 -1.12 0.83
CA ARG A 67 13.36 -2.23 -0.12
C ARG A 67 11.95 -2.69 -0.46
N PRO A 68 11.74 -3.33 -1.64
CA PRO A 68 10.45 -3.90 -2.00
C PRO A 68 9.89 -4.83 -0.91
N GLY A 69 8.67 -4.57 -0.46
CA GLY A 69 8.02 -5.25 0.65
C GLY A 69 8.20 -4.59 2.02
N ALA A 70 8.98 -3.51 2.16
CA ALA A 70 8.96 -2.68 3.36
C ALA A 70 7.57 -2.09 3.55
N LEU A 71 7.08 -2.07 4.79
CA LEU A 71 5.77 -1.50 5.14
C LEU A 71 5.96 -0.06 5.65
N VAL A 72 5.15 0.85 5.14
CA VAL A 72 5.12 2.25 5.53
C VAL A 72 3.76 2.56 6.13
N MET A 73 3.77 3.09 7.36
CA MET A 73 2.60 3.64 8.05
C MET A 73 2.92 5.09 8.41
N PRO A 74 2.70 6.02 7.47
CA PRO A 74 3.11 7.40 7.64
C PRO A 74 2.26 8.11 8.69
N ARG A 75 2.88 9.05 9.40
CA ARG A 75 2.19 9.97 10.31
C ARG A 75 1.51 11.12 9.57
N CYS A 76 1.91 11.36 8.33
CA CYS A 76 1.41 12.46 7.54
C CYS A 76 1.43 12.14 6.05
N VAL A 77 0.46 12.66 5.32
CA VAL A 77 0.38 12.64 3.86
C VAL A 77 0.58 14.05 3.33
N LEU A 78 1.58 14.23 2.48
CA LEU A 78 1.78 15.45 1.71
C LEU A 78 0.93 15.37 0.44
N VAL A 79 -0.08 16.20 0.33
CA VAL A 79 -0.89 16.37 -0.88
C VAL A 79 -0.29 17.49 -1.69
N LEU A 80 0.29 17.17 -2.83
CA LEU A 80 0.88 18.17 -3.73
C LEU A 80 -0.22 19.01 -4.37
N GLY A 81 -0.08 20.32 -4.32
CA GLY A 81 -1.01 21.31 -4.86
C GLY A 81 -0.45 22.73 -4.79
N GLU A 82 -1.33 23.73 -4.92
CA GLU A 82 -0.99 25.14 -4.74
C GLU A 82 -1.99 25.80 -3.78
N PRO A 83 -1.65 25.86 -2.47
CA PRO A 83 -0.42 25.37 -1.82
C PRO A 83 -0.42 23.86 -1.56
N ASP A 84 0.76 23.30 -1.26
CA ASP A 84 0.91 21.96 -0.73
C ASP A 84 0.26 21.82 0.65
N VAL A 85 -0.42 20.71 0.91
CA VAL A 85 -1.14 20.47 2.16
C VAL A 85 -0.64 19.21 2.85
N TRP A 86 -0.28 19.34 4.14
CA TRP A 86 0.06 18.24 5.01
C TRP A 86 -1.18 17.79 5.80
N ILE A 87 -1.57 16.53 5.66
CA ILE A 87 -2.70 15.95 6.39
C ILE A 87 -2.17 14.86 7.31
N GLU A 88 -2.35 15.04 8.61
CA GLU A 88 -1.92 14.08 9.63
C GLU A 88 -2.80 12.83 9.62
N THR A 89 -2.21 11.67 9.88
CA THR A 89 -2.94 10.44 10.13
C THR A 89 -3.35 10.36 11.60
N ASP A 90 -4.47 9.71 11.87
CA ASP A 90 -4.92 9.47 13.23
C ASP A 90 -3.99 8.46 13.94
N SER A 91 -3.39 8.88 15.04
CA SER A 91 -2.40 8.09 15.78
C SER A 91 -3.02 6.87 16.47
N ALA A 92 -4.26 6.99 16.97
CA ALA A 92 -4.96 5.91 17.64
C ALA A 92 -5.35 4.82 16.63
N LEU A 93 -5.91 5.19 15.47
CA LEU A 93 -6.22 4.27 14.37
C LEU A 93 -4.95 3.59 13.83
N SER A 94 -3.89 4.36 13.59
CA SER A 94 -2.59 3.84 13.12
C SER A 94 -1.98 2.87 14.14
N GLY A 95 -2.03 3.21 15.43
CA GLY A 95 -1.56 2.36 16.52
C GLY A 95 -2.37 1.05 16.64
N ALA A 96 -3.69 1.14 16.57
CA ALA A 96 -4.58 -0.03 16.60
C ALA A 96 -4.33 -0.96 15.38
N LEU A 97 -4.18 -0.37 14.19
CA LEU A 97 -3.87 -1.11 12.98
C LEU A 97 -2.50 -1.79 13.10
N ALA A 98 -1.46 -1.07 13.51
CA ALA A 98 -0.12 -1.63 13.73
C ALA A 98 -0.12 -2.79 14.74
N ALA A 99 -0.80 -2.64 15.87
CA ALA A 99 -0.92 -3.69 16.88
C ALA A 99 -1.63 -4.94 16.32
N SER A 100 -2.74 -4.76 15.60
CA SER A 100 -3.46 -5.86 14.95
C SER A 100 -2.58 -6.59 13.94
N LEU A 101 -1.85 -5.86 13.10
CA LEU A 101 -0.97 -6.45 12.08
C LEU A 101 0.19 -7.24 12.72
N ARG A 102 0.78 -6.73 13.80
CA ARG A 102 1.82 -7.44 14.56
C ARG A 102 1.30 -8.73 15.19
N ALA A 103 0.13 -8.68 15.83
CA ALA A 103 -0.51 -9.84 16.44
C ALA A 103 -0.81 -10.93 15.38
N ARG A 104 -1.35 -10.54 14.22
CA ARG A 104 -1.66 -11.44 13.10
C ARG A 104 -0.41 -12.10 12.53
N ALA A 105 0.66 -11.34 12.35
CA ALA A 105 1.91 -11.87 11.82
C ALA A 105 2.60 -12.82 12.78
N SER A 106 2.54 -12.55 14.10
CA SER A 106 3.07 -13.43 15.13
C SER A 106 2.30 -14.76 15.21
N ALA A 107 0.97 -14.72 15.08
CA ALA A 107 0.12 -15.91 15.10
C ALA A 107 0.31 -16.83 13.87
N GLY A 108 0.75 -16.27 12.74
CA GLY A 108 1.07 -17.03 11.52
C GLY A 108 2.47 -17.63 11.49
N ALA A 109 3.31 -17.37 12.49
CA ALA A 109 4.65 -17.90 12.56
C ALA A 109 4.65 -19.41 12.92
N PRO A 110 5.54 -20.25 12.32
CA PRO A 110 5.63 -21.65 12.65
C PRO A 110 6.01 -21.84 14.12
N GLN A 111 5.28 -22.71 14.82
CA GLN A 111 5.51 -22.97 16.26
C GLN A 111 6.71 -23.92 16.51
N SER A 112 7.28 -24.54 15.49
CA SER A 112 8.43 -25.44 15.63
C SER A 112 9.72 -24.66 15.95
N PRO A 113 10.48 -25.06 17.01
CA PRO A 113 11.74 -24.43 17.39
C PRO A 113 12.79 -24.45 16.27
N ALA A 114 12.89 -25.55 15.53
CA ALA A 114 13.83 -25.71 14.42
C ALA A 114 13.58 -24.74 13.25
N ARG A 115 12.31 -24.43 12.96
CA ARG A 115 11.95 -23.46 11.92
C ARG A 115 12.00 -22.01 12.41
N ARG A 116 11.92 -21.75 13.72
CA ARG A 116 12.08 -20.40 14.29
C ARG A 116 13.49 -19.85 14.12
N GLY A 117 14.53 -20.70 14.21
CA GLY A 117 15.93 -20.28 14.03
C GLY A 117 16.24 -19.79 12.60
N LEU A 118 15.75 -20.50 11.60
CA LEU A 118 15.94 -20.17 10.17
C LEU A 118 15.10 -18.97 9.70
N LEU A 119 13.95 -18.71 10.35
CA LEU A 119 13.02 -17.64 9.95
C LEU A 119 13.18 -16.34 10.77
N ARG A 120 13.99 -16.34 11.85
CA ARG A 120 14.26 -15.14 12.66
C ARG A 120 14.76 -13.94 11.83
N PRO A 121 15.69 -14.08 10.87
CA PRO A 121 16.08 -12.98 10.00
C PRO A 121 14.93 -12.51 9.10
N LEU A 122 14.12 -13.45 8.57
CA LEU A 122 13.00 -13.14 7.66
C LEU A 122 11.79 -12.50 8.38
N LEU A 123 11.58 -12.82 9.66
CA LEU A 123 10.54 -12.19 10.49
C LEU A 123 10.97 -10.80 10.95
N ARG A 124 12.27 -10.58 11.20
CA ARG A 124 12.81 -9.24 11.51
C ARG A 124 12.73 -8.28 10.33
N THR A 125 12.87 -8.76 9.09
CA THR A 125 12.80 -7.93 7.87
C THR A 125 11.38 -7.56 7.42
N GLY A 126 10.34 -8.23 7.91
CA GLY A 126 8.96 -7.99 7.47
C GLY A 126 8.09 -7.14 8.41
N LEU A 127 8.31 -7.19 9.72
CA LEU A 127 7.52 -6.46 10.72
C LEU A 127 8.33 -5.40 11.49
N ALA A 128 9.65 -5.59 11.58
CA ALA A 128 10.54 -4.60 12.17
C ALA A 128 10.77 -3.38 11.28
N ALA A 129 10.32 -3.43 10.04
CA ALA A 129 10.43 -2.33 9.06
C ALA A 129 9.07 -1.70 8.77
N MET A 130 8.21 -1.56 9.77
CA MET A 130 7.13 -0.55 9.67
C MET A 130 7.81 0.79 9.89
N VAL A 131 8.10 1.46 8.78
CA VAL A 131 8.75 2.77 8.78
C VAL A 131 7.70 3.80 9.11
N ASP A 132 7.97 4.51 10.18
CA ASP A 132 7.27 5.72 10.55
C ASP A 132 7.87 6.86 9.71
N GLY A 133 7.07 7.50 8.88
CA GLY A 133 7.54 8.52 7.95
C GLY A 133 6.42 9.36 7.40
N THR A 134 6.65 9.94 6.25
CA THR A 134 5.66 10.71 5.49
C THR A 134 5.51 10.09 4.10
N ILE A 135 4.37 10.33 3.45
CA ILE A 135 4.11 9.85 2.08
C ILE A 135 3.57 10.99 1.22
N VAL A 136 3.97 11.01 -0.04
CA VAL A 136 3.42 11.94 -1.03
C VAL A 136 2.19 11.33 -1.67
N GLY A 137 1.04 12.01 -1.55
CA GLY A 137 -0.15 11.76 -2.36
C GLY A 137 -0.03 12.53 -3.68
N ALA A 138 0.56 11.92 -4.70
CA ALA A 138 0.83 12.59 -5.96
C ALA A 138 -0.43 12.72 -6.84
N GLY A 139 -0.51 13.82 -7.60
CA GLY A 139 -1.55 14.00 -8.62
C GLY A 139 -1.32 13.23 -9.91
N ALA A 140 -0.07 12.82 -10.17
CA ALA A 140 0.36 12.09 -11.35
C ALA A 140 1.38 11.00 -11.02
N LEU A 141 1.49 10.01 -11.91
CA LEU A 141 2.39 8.88 -11.73
C LEU A 141 3.86 9.31 -11.79
N VAL A 142 4.62 9.00 -10.75
CA VAL A 142 6.08 9.20 -10.70
C VAL A 142 6.75 8.01 -11.39
N VAL A 143 7.34 8.25 -12.56
CA VAL A 143 7.73 7.16 -13.48
C VAL A 143 9.23 6.91 -13.56
N SER A 144 10.08 7.84 -13.14
CA SER A 144 11.53 7.70 -13.26
C SER A 144 12.25 7.78 -11.91
N ALA A 145 13.42 7.12 -11.82
CA ALA A 145 14.28 7.23 -10.65
C ALA A 145 14.72 8.69 -10.38
N ALA A 146 14.91 9.49 -11.44
CA ALA A 146 15.26 10.90 -11.29
C ALA A 146 14.13 11.71 -10.65
N GLN A 147 12.86 11.51 -11.08
CA GLN A 147 11.70 12.13 -10.45
C GLN A 147 11.55 11.72 -8.99
N LYS A 148 11.74 10.43 -8.67
CA LYS A 148 11.68 9.95 -7.28
C LYS A 148 12.75 10.59 -6.41
N ARG A 149 14.00 10.65 -6.91
CA ARG A 149 15.12 11.27 -6.20
C ARG A 149 14.80 12.74 -5.91
N ARG A 150 14.41 13.51 -6.94
CA ARG A 150 14.04 14.91 -6.77
C ARG A 150 12.93 15.08 -5.73
N LEU A 151 11.88 14.28 -5.80
CA LEU A 151 10.77 14.33 -4.85
C LEU A 151 11.23 14.00 -3.42
N TYR A 152 12.16 13.04 -3.26
CA TYR A 152 12.76 12.74 -1.97
C TYR A 152 13.60 13.89 -1.43
N GLU A 153 14.45 14.50 -2.26
CA GLU A 153 15.29 15.65 -1.90
C GLU A 153 14.46 16.88 -1.50
N GLU A 154 13.33 17.11 -2.17
CA GLU A 154 12.43 18.24 -1.92
C GLU A 154 11.53 18.04 -0.69
N THR A 155 11.08 16.80 -0.43
CA THR A 155 10.03 16.55 0.57
C THR A 155 10.49 15.73 1.77
N GLY A 156 11.56 14.95 1.65
CA GLY A 156 11.97 13.97 2.67
C GLY A 156 10.99 12.81 2.85
N CYS A 157 9.97 12.68 1.99
CA CYS A 157 8.95 11.66 2.13
C CYS A 157 9.49 10.27 1.79
N ALA A 158 9.07 9.27 2.57
CA ALA A 158 9.55 7.88 2.43
C ALA A 158 9.00 7.17 1.17
N ALA A 159 7.79 7.54 0.74
CA ALA A 159 7.08 6.87 -0.35
C ALA A 159 6.16 7.83 -1.12
N VAL A 160 5.65 7.37 -2.26
CA VAL A 160 4.69 8.09 -3.10
C VAL A 160 3.61 7.15 -3.62
N ASP A 161 2.36 7.61 -3.64
CA ASP A 161 1.25 6.94 -4.29
C ASP A 161 0.27 7.93 -4.95
N LEU A 162 -0.80 7.42 -5.57
CA LEU A 162 -1.82 8.24 -6.25
C LEU A 162 -3.13 8.36 -5.45
N GLU A 163 -3.27 7.64 -4.36
CA GLU A 163 -4.57 7.50 -3.70
C GLU A 163 -4.62 8.12 -2.31
N SER A 164 -3.53 8.04 -1.55
CA SER A 164 -3.52 8.42 -0.13
C SER A 164 -3.91 9.88 0.09
N GLY A 165 -3.50 10.78 -0.80
CA GLY A 165 -3.90 12.19 -0.75
C GLY A 165 -5.41 12.38 -0.87
N ALA A 166 -6.03 11.74 -1.86
CA ALA A 166 -7.47 11.85 -2.07
C ALA A 166 -8.29 11.22 -0.91
N VAL A 167 -7.81 10.11 -0.35
CA VAL A 167 -8.47 9.49 0.82
C VAL A 167 -8.35 10.39 2.05
N ALA A 168 -7.18 11.00 2.26
CA ALA A 168 -6.94 11.96 3.34
C ALA A 168 -7.87 13.17 3.26
N GLU A 169 -7.99 13.78 2.06
CA GLU A 169 -8.90 14.89 1.81
C GLU A 169 -10.36 14.55 2.12
N VAL A 170 -10.83 13.37 1.70
CA VAL A 170 -12.20 12.92 1.99
C VAL A 170 -12.38 12.66 3.48
N ALA A 171 -11.42 12.02 4.15
CA ALA A 171 -11.48 11.77 5.58
C ALA A 171 -11.56 13.10 6.36
N GLN A 172 -10.74 14.07 6.02
CA GLN A 172 -10.76 15.41 6.62
C GLN A 172 -12.10 16.10 6.41
N ALA A 173 -12.63 16.13 5.18
CA ALA A 173 -13.92 16.73 4.84
C ALA A 173 -15.11 16.07 5.55
N ARG A 174 -15.00 14.79 5.90
CA ARG A 174 -16.02 14.00 6.60
C ARG A 174 -15.75 13.87 8.11
N SER A 175 -14.70 14.51 8.63
CA SER A 175 -14.28 14.43 10.04
C SER A 175 -14.10 12.98 10.50
N LEU A 176 -13.54 12.12 9.62
CA LEU A 176 -13.26 10.71 9.90
C LEU A 176 -11.77 10.53 10.27
N PRO A 177 -11.45 9.71 11.28
CA PRO A 177 -10.10 9.23 11.49
C PRO A 177 -9.53 8.59 10.23
N PHE A 178 -8.24 8.85 9.94
CA PHE A 178 -7.58 8.40 8.73
C PHE A 178 -6.23 7.78 9.03
N ALA A 179 -5.91 6.68 8.37
CA ALA A 179 -4.60 6.05 8.41
C ALA A 179 -4.16 5.56 7.03
N VAL A 180 -2.88 5.26 6.90
CA VAL A 180 -2.28 4.71 5.68
C VAL A 180 -1.49 3.46 6.02
N LEU A 181 -1.61 2.43 5.19
CA LEU A 181 -0.71 1.27 5.16
C LEU A 181 -0.30 0.97 3.73
N ARG A 182 0.97 1.20 3.42
CA ARG A 182 1.55 0.91 2.11
C ARG A 182 2.70 -0.08 2.22
N ALA A 183 2.87 -0.90 1.18
CA ALA A 183 4.08 -1.70 0.99
C ALA A 183 4.85 -1.17 -0.21
N ILE A 184 6.15 -1.02 -0.08
CA ILE A 184 7.00 -0.56 -1.19
C ILE A 184 6.98 -1.61 -2.30
N GLY A 185 6.52 -1.21 -3.48
CA GLY A 185 6.45 -2.04 -4.69
C GLY A 185 7.69 -1.94 -5.53
N ASP A 186 8.17 -0.73 -5.74
CA ASP A 186 9.36 -0.41 -6.53
C ASP A 186 10.26 0.57 -5.74
N PRO A 187 11.55 0.28 -5.63
CA PRO A 187 12.48 1.09 -4.83
C PRO A 187 12.79 2.44 -5.51
N ALA A 188 13.43 3.35 -4.77
CA ALA A 188 13.73 4.71 -5.21
C ALA A 188 14.53 4.77 -6.53
N GLU A 189 15.47 3.85 -6.69
CA GLU A 189 16.35 3.76 -7.86
C GLU A 189 15.69 3.10 -9.09
N ALA A 190 14.48 2.57 -8.96
CA ALA A 190 13.77 1.92 -10.07
C ALA A 190 12.80 2.87 -10.77
N GLY A 191 12.91 2.95 -12.09
CA GLY A 191 11.89 3.57 -12.93
C GLY A 191 10.86 2.54 -13.42
N LEU A 192 9.67 3.02 -13.79
CA LEU A 192 8.62 2.19 -14.39
C LEU A 192 8.88 2.00 -15.89
N PRO A 193 9.02 0.75 -16.38
CA PRO A 193 9.15 0.47 -17.81
C PRO A 193 7.94 0.99 -18.61
N PRO A 194 8.10 1.38 -19.88
CA PRO A 194 7.01 1.89 -20.72
C PRO A 194 5.78 0.96 -20.76
N ALA A 195 6.00 -0.36 -20.84
CA ALA A 195 4.91 -1.33 -20.81
C ALA A 195 4.14 -1.35 -19.49
N ALA A 196 4.81 -1.15 -18.34
CA ALA A 196 4.14 -1.06 -17.06
C ALA A 196 3.24 0.18 -16.98
N ARG A 197 3.69 1.30 -17.53
CA ARG A 197 2.90 2.54 -17.63
C ARG A 197 1.68 2.36 -18.52
N ALA A 198 1.87 1.75 -19.71
CA ALA A 198 0.79 1.48 -20.66
C ALA A 198 -0.26 0.50 -20.12
N GLY A 199 0.13 -0.37 -19.18
CA GLY A 199 -0.75 -1.39 -18.60
C GLY A 199 -1.65 -0.90 -17.48
N LEU A 200 -1.48 0.31 -16.96
CA LEU A 200 -2.32 0.84 -15.88
C LEU A 200 -3.72 1.16 -16.42
N SER A 201 -4.72 0.46 -15.90
CA SER A 201 -6.13 0.67 -16.26
C SER A 201 -6.83 1.50 -15.16
N PRO A 202 -7.62 2.52 -15.53
CA PRO A 202 -8.43 3.31 -14.58
C PRO A 202 -9.41 2.47 -13.74
N ARG A 203 -9.71 1.26 -14.17
CA ARG A 203 -10.59 0.31 -13.45
C ARG A 203 -9.86 -0.58 -12.44
N GLY A 204 -8.58 -0.30 -12.14
CA GLY A 204 -7.80 -1.04 -11.15
C GLY A 204 -7.31 -2.42 -11.61
N GLY A 205 -7.25 -2.64 -12.92
CA GLY A 205 -6.72 -3.83 -13.55
C GLY A 205 -5.48 -3.54 -14.38
N ILE A 206 -4.88 -4.61 -14.93
CA ILE A 206 -3.81 -4.50 -15.91
C ILE A 206 -4.40 -4.70 -17.30
N ALA A 207 -4.24 -3.70 -18.15
CA ALA A 207 -4.61 -3.78 -19.56
C ALA A 207 -3.50 -4.50 -20.34
N TRP A 208 -3.68 -5.79 -20.62
CA TRP A 208 -2.65 -6.64 -21.22
C TRP A 208 -2.31 -6.29 -22.67
N LEU A 209 -3.27 -5.82 -23.46
CA LEU A 209 -3.03 -5.45 -24.86
C LEU A 209 -2.02 -4.31 -25.02
N PRO A 210 -2.12 -3.17 -24.29
CA PRO A 210 -1.10 -2.13 -24.32
C PRO A 210 0.26 -2.62 -23.81
N VAL A 211 0.29 -3.49 -22.78
CA VAL A 211 1.54 -4.11 -22.29
C VAL A 211 2.19 -4.92 -23.39
N LEU A 212 1.44 -5.82 -24.04
CA LEU A 212 1.94 -6.68 -25.11
C LEU A 212 2.45 -5.85 -26.29
N ALA A 213 1.67 -4.86 -26.73
CA ALA A 213 2.08 -3.96 -27.83
C ALA A 213 3.37 -3.19 -27.49
N SER A 214 3.51 -2.73 -26.23
CA SER A 214 4.74 -2.06 -25.79
C SER A 214 5.94 -3.02 -25.75
N VAL A 215 5.75 -4.27 -25.31
CA VAL A 215 6.80 -5.29 -25.27
C VAL A 215 7.24 -5.68 -26.70
N LEU A 216 6.30 -5.85 -27.63
CA LEU A 216 6.61 -6.15 -29.02
C LEU A 216 7.43 -5.04 -29.69
N ARG A 217 7.13 -3.77 -29.38
CA ARG A 217 7.88 -2.62 -29.90
C ARG A 217 9.27 -2.50 -29.27
N GLN A 218 9.44 -2.89 -28.01
CA GLN A 218 10.68 -2.74 -27.26
C GLN A 218 10.95 -3.97 -26.37
N PRO A 219 11.37 -5.11 -26.93
CA PRO A 219 11.56 -6.36 -26.15
C PRO A 219 12.64 -6.25 -25.08
N ARG A 220 13.58 -5.29 -25.21
CA ARG A 220 14.62 -5.03 -24.20
C ARG A 220 14.07 -4.63 -22.81
N GLN A 221 12.79 -4.24 -22.70
CA GLN A 221 12.18 -3.91 -21.41
C GLN A 221 11.70 -5.15 -20.61
N VAL A 222 11.68 -6.36 -21.18
CA VAL A 222 11.22 -7.58 -20.53
C VAL A 222 11.94 -7.85 -19.19
N PRO A 223 13.28 -7.78 -19.08
CA PRO A 223 13.96 -7.96 -17.79
C PRO A 223 13.51 -6.96 -16.71
N ALA A 224 13.26 -5.70 -17.08
CA ALA A 224 12.77 -4.68 -16.17
C ALA A 224 11.33 -4.96 -15.71
N LEU A 225 10.47 -5.44 -16.60
CA LEU A 225 9.10 -5.87 -16.27
C LEU A 225 9.10 -7.08 -15.32
N LEU A 226 9.96 -8.06 -15.55
CA LEU A 226 10.09 -9.23 -14.65
C LEU A 226 10.58 -8.80 -13.26
N ARG A 227 11.53 -7.86 -13.21
CA ARG A 227 12.02 -7.28 -11.95
C ARG A 227 10.90 -6.56 -11.22
N LEU A 228 10.17 -5.68 -11.90
CA LEU A 228 8.99 -4.98 -11.34
C LEU A 228 7.95 -5.96 -10.82
N GLY A 229 7.64 -7.01 -11.59
CA GLY A 229 6.70 -8.06 -11.18
C GLY A 229 7.13 -8.77 -9.88
N ARG A 230 8.44 -9.08 -9.73
CA ARG A 230 9.00 -9.68 -8.50
C ARG A 230 8.91 -8.71 -7.32
N GLN A 231 9.19 -7.43 -7.54
CA GLN A 231 9.12 -6.38 -6.54
C GLN A 231 7.67 -6.17 -6.06
N ALA A 232 6.73 -6.01 -6.97
CA ALA A 232 5.30 -5.93 -6.65
C ALA A 232 4.78 -7.20 -5.93
N ALA A 233 5.29 -8.39 -6.31
CA ALA A 233 4.98 -9.63 -5.60
C ALA A 233 5.54 -9.64 -4.17
N ALA A 234 6.71 -9.04 -3.91
CA ALA A 234 7.26 -8.90 -2.56
C ALA A 234 6.35 -7.99 -1.70
N ALA A 235 5.91 -6.85 -2.24
CA ALA A 235 4.97 -5.95 -1.57
C ALA A 235 3.64 -6.66 -1.23
N ARG A 236 3.05 -7.36 -2.20
CA ARG A 236 1.81 -8.12 -1.97
C ARG A 236 1.99 -9.23 -0.93
N ARG A 237 3.14 -9.91 -0.93
CA ARG A 237 3.44 -10.91 0.11
C ARG A 237 3.56 -10.28 1.49
N ALA A 238 4.16 -9.09 1.60
CA ALA A 238 4.25 -8.35 2.86
C ALA A 238 2.86 -7.98 3.39
N LEU A 239 2.02 -7.35 2.58
CA LEU A 239 0.63 -7.02 2.94
C LEU A 239 -0.18 -8.27 3.30
N THR A 240 -0.05 -9.36 2.51
CA THR A 240 -0.75 -10.62 2.78
C THR A 240 -0.33 -11.23 4.11
N ARG A 241 0.97 -11.20 4.42
CA ARG A 241 1.52 -11.75 5.67
C ARG A 241 0.91 -11.05 6.88
N VAL A 242 0.88 -9.73 6.88
CA VAL A 242 0.35 -8.94 8.01
C VAL A 242 -1.17 -8.98 8.08
N ALA A 243 -1.88 -9.15 6.96
CA ALA A 243 -3.33 -9.27 6.95
C ALA A 243 -3.85 -10.68 7.29
N ARG A 244 -3.01 -11.73 7.21
CA ARG A 244 -3.39 -13.08 7.62
C ARG A 244 -3.48 -13.14 9.14
N GLY A 245 -4.71 -13.33 9.67
CA GLY A 245 -4.92 -13.69 11.08
C GLY A 245 -4.52 -15.15 11.36
N PRO A 246 -4.58 -15.59 12.62
CA PRO A 246 -4.40 -16.98 12.97
C PRO A 246 -5.38 -17.83 12.18
N VAL A 247 -4.89 -18.93 11.61
CA VAL A 247 -5.77 -19.95 10.99
C VAL A 247 -6.64 -20.50 12.12
N ARG A 248 -7.92 -20.12 12.16
CA ARG A 248 -8.88 -20.81 13.01
C ARG A 248 -8.89 -22.26 12.57
N ARG A 249 -8.23 -23.16 13.31
CA ARG A 249 -8.48 -24.58 13.17
C ARG A 249 -9.96 -24.77 13.43
N ARG A 250 -10.74 -25.17 12.42
CA ARG A 250 -12.05 -25.74 12.66
C ARG A 250 -11.80 -26.92 13.58
N ASN A 251 -12.28 -26.84 14.80
CA ASN A 251 -12.38 -28.03 15.65
C ASN A 251 -13.27 -29.01 14.87
N PRO A 252 -12.81 -30.21 14.53
CA PRO A 252 -13.74 -31.22 14.06
C PRO A 252 -14.66 -31.55 15.23
N LEU A 253 -15.96 -31.39 15.03
CA LEU A 253 -17.01 -31.90 15.92
C LEU A 253 -16.94 -33.42 15.92
#